data_3086e0d4afdcb8c29f7075bce083327c
#
_entry.id   3086e0d4afdcb8c29f7075bce083327c
#
_cell.length_a   1.000
_cell.length_b   1.000
_cell.length_c   1.000
_cell.angle_alpha   90.00
_cell.angle_beta   90.00
_cell.angle_gamma   90.00
#
_symmetry.space_group_name_H-M   'P 1'
#
loop_
_entity.id
_entity.type
_entity.pdbx_description
1 polymer ?
#
loop_
_entity_poly.entity_id
_entity_poly.type
_entity_poly.pdbx_seq_one_letter_code
_entity_poly.pdbx_strand_id
1 'polypeptide(L)'
;MSERYQKLVLLHSNDMHGDFLAEQVDDRLLGGLSLLSGYLSKVKAEEENTLYCIAGDMFRGSVIDAEYHGISTIEIMNMLCPDVVTLGNHETDYGVAHLLFLEKCARFPIINANMYIKTNGTRLFNPYVIKEVGGMKILFIGILTEEVIAQTKNEPLIGTILDVEDAATEVGRICNAYRSLDIDFTVLLTHIGFEEDRQLAAKLDPDWGVDIIIGGHSHTFLTEPVRVNQTLIVQAGTGTDQIGRFDIIVDTEENCISDWSWQCVPIDGDTCPRDEELEKLIDRYKTKTDEKYSHIITRFKRQLTHPDRNRETELGGLMADVFRNSLGVDLMLLASGSIRSTAMGPVVMLSDLLECFPYDDPVHMIRVSGEQLKRMILYMLRDEVWEGAHTEFYQFSSGMRVVYSRKEHRFLEFRFNGEEVPDDKMFRVGLQHYHFMNFKDSFGMPTEEFFKNGRPRILSTSSRDVLEEYLGANQNLDRHAGDRLIVE
;
A
#
# COMPACT_ATOMS: atom_id res chain seq x y z
N MET A 1 37.31 6.15 -16.35
CA MET A 1 37.41 6.17 -14.87
C MET A 1 38.44 5.12 -14.51
N SER A 2 39.09 5.23 -13.33
CA SER A 2 39.96 4.13 -12.86
C SER A 2 39.07 2.92 -12.57
N GLU A 3 39.62 1.71 -12.63
CA GLU A 3 38.90 0.48 -12.28
C GLU A 3 38.28 0.55 -10.86
N ARG A 4 38.80 1.40 -9.98
CA ARG A 4 38.34 1.63 -8.61
C ARG A 4 36.98 2.33 -8.51
N TYR A 5 36.70 3.33 -9.37
CA TYR A 5 35.46 4.10 -9.31
C TYR A 5 34.55 3.71 -10.45
N GLN A 6 33.46 3.04 -10.13
CA GLN A 6 32.47 2.54 -11.07
C GLN A 6 31.17 3.32 -10.98
N LYS A 7 30.61 3.69 -12.13
CA LYS A 7 29.26 4.30 -12.17
C LYS A 7 28.20 3.20 -12.13
N LEU A 8 27.19 3.39 -11.29
CA LEU A 8 25.97 2.59 -11.23
C LEU A 8 24.75 3.52 -11.33
N VAL A 9 23.80 3.21 -12.16
CA VAL A 9 22.46 3.82 -12.13
C VAL A 9 21.47 2.85 -11.52
N LEU A 10 20.86 3.26 -10.42
CA LEU A 10 19.85 2.45 -9.73
C LEU A 10 18.49 3.15 -9.85
N LEU A 11 17.59 2.53 -10.62
CA LEU A 11 16.21 2.97 -10.81
C LEU A 11 15.31 2.19 -9.85
N HIS A 12 14.30 2.85 -9.28
CA HIS A 12 13.40 2.19 -8.36
C HIS A 12 11.96 2.73 -8.41
N SER A 13 11.01 1.81 -8.22
CA SER A 13 9.60 2.09 -7.98
C SER A 13 9.13 1.38 -6.71
N ASN A 14 8.02 1.80 -6.16
CA ASN A 14 7.33 1.18 -5.03
C ASN A 14 5.83 1.47 -5.14
N ASP A 15 5.00 0.66 -4.50
CA ASP A 15 3.55 0.90 -4.36
C ASP A 15 2.87 1.21 -5.72
N MET A 16 3.14 0.37 -6.72
CA MET A 16 2.64 0.58 -8.09
C MET A 16 1.15 0.27 -8.21
N HIS A 17 0.61 -0.61 -7.36
CA HIS A 17 -0.82 -0.90 -7.21
C HIS A 17 -1.58 -1.18 -8.51
N GLY A 18 -0.95 -1.88 -9.48
CA GLY A 18 -1.59 -2.19 -10.74
C GLY A 18 -1.91 -0.96 -11.60
N ASP A 19 -1.21 0.15 -11.40
CA ASP A 19 -1.29 1.38 -12.21
C ASP A 19 -0.60 1.16 -13.56
N PHE A 20 -1.33 0.47 -14.45
CA PHE A 20 -0.80 0.04 -15.76
C PHE A 20 -0.97 1.08 -16.86
N LEU A 21 -1.98 1.95 -16.73
CA LEU A 21 -2.44 2.83 -17.80
C LEU A 21 -1.97 4.26 -17.56
N ALA A 22 -1.48 4.91 -18.63
CA ALA A 22 -1.21 6.33 -18.58
C ALA A 22 -2.53 7.13 -18.48
N GLU A 23 -2.54 8.14 -17.64
CA GLU A 23 -3.66 9.07 -17.51
C GLU A 23 -3.49 10.30 -18.40
N GLN A 24 -4.58 10.76 -19.00
CA GLN A 24 -4.58 12.02 -19.76
C GLN A 24 -4.84 13.18 -18.79
N VAL A 25 -3.80 13.96 -18.51
CA VAL A 25 -3.89 15.17 -17.70
C VAL A 25 -3.60 16.37 -18.60
N ASP A 26 -4.61 17.21 -18.81
CA ASP A 26 -4.58 18.28 -19.83
C ASP A 26 -4.19 17.72 -21.21
N ASP A 27 -3.09 18.22 -21.79
CA ASP A 27 -2.58 17.77 -23.09
C ASP A 27 -1.45 16.73 -22.99
N ARG A 28 -1.19 16.16 -21.80
CA ARG A 28 -0.10 15.22 -21.54
C ARG A 28 -0.58 13.88 -21.05
N LEU A 29 0.13 12.82 -21.43
CA LEU A 29 0.02 11.52 -20.80
C LEU A 29 0.97 11.48 -19.60
N LEU A 30 0.46 11.05 -18.43
CA LEU A 30 1.23 10.84 -17.21
C LEU A 30 1.16 9.37 -16.79
N GLY A 31 2.26 8.85 -16.27
CA GLY A 31 2.35 7.50 -15.74
C GLY A 31 2.13 6.41 -16.77
N GLY A 32 1.75 5.24 -16.29
CA GLY A 32 1.53 4.04 -17.09
C GLY A 32 2.81 3.28 -17.42
N LEU A 33 2.69 1.96 -17.44
CA LEU A 33 3.85 1.08 -17.60
C LEU A 33 4.49 1.14 -18.99
N SER A 34 3.76 1.55 -20.04
CA SER A 34 4.34 1.71 -21.37
C SER A 34 5.38 2.84 -21.39
N LEU A 35 5.07 3.99 -20.77
CA LEU A 35 6.01 5.11 -20.67
C LEU A 35 7.16 4.79 -19.71
N LEU A 36 6.86 4.13 -18.57
CA LEU A 36 7.88 3.69 -17.63
C LEU A 36 8.86 2.72 -18.27
N SER A 37 8.39 1.72 -19.02
CA SER A 37 9.24 0.77 -19.78
C SER A 37 10.11 1.48 -20.80
N GLY A 38 9.53 2.45 -21.52
CA GLY A 38 10.27 3.28 -22.47
C GLY A 38 11.38 4.09 -21.80
N TYR A 39 11.11 4.69 -20.63
CA TYR A 39 12.14 5.37 -19.83
C TYR A 39 13.25 4.42 -19.40
N LEU A 40 12.89 3.26 -18.85
CA LEU A 40 13.87 2.23 -18.44
C LEU A 40 14.76 1.81 -19.60
N SER A 41 14.16 1.57 -20.76
CA SER A 41 14.89 1.19 -21.99
C SER A 41 15.84 2.30 -22.45
N LYS A 42 15.41 3.56 -22.39
CA LYS A 42 16.23 4.72 -22.71
C LYS A 42 17.43 4.81 -21.76
N VAL A 43 17.22 4.73 -20.46
CA VAL A 43 18.32 4.82 -19.48
C VAL A 43 19.27 3.64 -19.64
N LYS A 44 18.79 2.40 -19.82
CA LYS A 44 19.62 1.22 -20.06
C LYS A 44 20.45 1.32 -21.35
N ALA A 45 20.01 2.07 -22.34
CA ALA A 45 20.74 2.32 -23.57
C ALA A 45 21.81 3.42 -23.43
N GLU A 46 21.58 4.39 -22.54
CA GLU A 46 22.48 5.53 -22.27
C GLU A 46 23.53 5.21 -21.20
N GLU A 47 23.21 4.31 -20.25
CA GLU A 47 24.01 4.00 -19.07
C GLU A 47 24.30 2.49 -19.00
N GLU A 48 25.57 2.13 -19.08
CA GLU A 48 26.03 0.74 -19.20
C GLU A 48 25.66 -0.12 -17.96
N ASN A 49 25.79 0.45 -16.77
CA ASN A 49 25.53 -0.23 -15.50
C ASN A 49 24.23 0.29 -14.88
N THR A 50 23.10 -0.24 -15.32
CA THR A 50 21.76 0.13 -14.85
C THR A 50 21.04 -1.06 -14.28
N LEU A 51 20.47 -0.89 -13.07
CA LEU A 51 19.55 -1.85 -12.43
C LEU A 51 18.21 -1.16 -12.13
N TYR A 52 17.13 -1.91 -12.22
CA TYR A 52 15.80 -1.48 -11.83
C TYR A 52 15.19 -2.42 -10.79
N CYS A 53 14.73 -1.86 -9.68
CA CYS A 53 14.13 -2.63 -8.59
C CYS A 53 12.78 -2.06 -8.14
N ILE A 54 11.95 -2.92 -7.53
CA ILE A 54 10.61 -2.57 -7.04
C ILE A 54 10.51 -2.95 -5.55
N ALA A 55 10.14 -1.97 -4.72
CA ALA A 55 10.01 -2.13 -3.29
C ALA A 55 8.56 -2.49 -2.86
N GLY A 56 7.99 -3.54 -3.46
CA GLY A 56 6.71 -4.14 -3.10
C GLY A 56 5.48 -3.42 -3.64
N ASP A 57 4.31 -4.01 -3.36
CA ASP A 57 2.98 -3.55 -3.73
C ASP A 57 2.81 -3.30 -5.24
N MET A 58 3.10 -4.33 -6.03
CA MET A 58 2.78 -4.35 -7.46
C MET A 58 1.30 -4.59 -7.71
N PHE A 59 0.64 -5.32 -6.79
CA PHE A 59 -0.75 -5.76 -6.90
C PHE A 59 -1.72 -4.75 -6.27
N ARG A 60 -3.01 -4.96 -6.57
CA ARG A 60 -4.15 -4.19 -6.05
C ARG A 60 -4.21 -2.71 -6.48
N GLY A 61 -5.38 -2.32 -6.97
CA GLY A 61 -5.71 -0.97 -7.42
C GLY A 61 -6.29 -0.95 -8.83
N SER A 62 -6.06 -1.99 -9.63
CA SER A 62 -6.58 -2.12 -10.99
C SER A 62 -7.59 -3.26 -11.11
N VAL A 63 -8.66 -3.03 -11.89
CA VAL A 63 -9.62 -4.09 -12.25
C VAL A 63 -8.95 -5.20 -13.04
N ILE A 64 -7.92 -4.86 -13.84
CA ILE A 64 -7.10 -5.84 -14.57
C ILE A 64 -6.40 -6.79 -13.60
N ASP A 65 -5.78 -6.27 -12.53
CA ASP A 65 -5.14 -7.09 -11.51
C ASP A 65 -6.17 -7.97 -10.77
N ALA A 66 -7.27 -7.35 -10.34
CA ALA A 66 -8.32 -8.02 -9.57
C ALA A 66 -8.99 -9.16 -10.35
N GLU A 67 -9.28 -8.98 -11.64
CA GLU A 67 -9.92 -9.99 -12.50
C GLU A 67 -9.07 -11.24 -12.64
N TYR A 68 -7.75 -11.09 -12.75
CA TYR A 68 -6.83 -12.21 -12.97
C TYR A 68 -6.02 -12.60 -11.73
N HIS A 69 -6.37 -12.05 -10.56
CA HIS A 69 -5.73 -12.37 -9.28
C HIS A 69 -4.20 -12.29 -9.33
N GLY A 70 -3.66 -11.20 -9.89
CA GLY A 70 -2.23 -10.95 -10.00
C GLY A 70 -1.51 -11.66 -11.16
N ILE A 71 -2.15 -12.59 -11.88
CA ILE A 71 -1.52 -13.27 -13.03
C ILE A 71 -1.20 -12.26 -14.15
N SER A 72 -2.13 -11.35 -14.43
CA SER A 72 -1.95 -10.26 -15.40
C SER A 72 -0.79 -9.36 -15.00
N THR A 73 -0.70 -9.02 -13.72
CA THR A 73 0.39 -8.20 -13.18
C THR A 73 1.74 -8.87 -13.38
N ILE A 74 1.87 -10.16 -13.03
CA ILE A 74 3.13 -10.89 -13.25
C ILE A 74 3.48 -11.00 -14.74
N GLU A 75 2.50 -11.20 -15.65
CA GLU A 75 2.77 -11.25 -17.10
C GLU A 75 3.27 -9.88 -17.61
N ILE A 76 2.65 -8.80 -17.17
CA ILE A 76 3.04 -7.43 -17.47
C ILE A 76 4.44 -7.11 -16.91
N MET A 77 4.69 -7.44 -15.64
CA MET A 77 5.99 -7.25 -15.00
C MET A 77 7.10 -8.09 -15.63
N ASN A 78 6.78 -9.26 -16.16
CA ASN A 78 7.74 -10.08 -16.93
C ASN A 78 8.20 -9.38 -18.22
N MET A 79 7.39 -8.50 -18.81
CA MET A 79 7.81 -7.65 -19.94
C MET A 79 8.60 -6.42 -19.48
N LEU A 80 8.18 -5.79 -18.38
CA LEU A 80 8.90 -4.67 -17.76
C LEU A 80 10.30 -5.08 -17.28
N CYS A 81 10.44 -6.36 -16.87
CA CYS A 81 11.70 -7.01 -16.53
C CYS A 81 12.52 -6.29 -15.44
N PRO A 82 11.98 -6.12 -14.21
CA PRO A 82 12.75 -5.61 -13.09
C PRO A 82 13.90 -6.57 -12.75
N ASP A 83 15.01 -6.01 -12.27
CA ASP A 83 16.17 -6.79 -11.86
C ASP A 83 15.96 -7.50 -10.52
N VAL A 84 15.24 -6.85 -9.58
CA VAL A 84 14.92 -7.40 -8.25
C VAL A 84 13.60 -6.78 -7.77
N VAL A 85 12.78 -7.58 -7.10
CA VAL A 85 11.53 -7.14 -6.46
C VAL A 85 11.48 -7.67 -5.03
N THR A 86 11.02 -6.87 -4.06
CA THR A 86 10.59 -7.37 -2.75
C THR A 86 9.07 -7.50 -2.68
N LEU A 87 8.57 -8.21 -1.67
CA LEU A 87 7.14 -8.30 -1.41
C LEU A 87 6.65 -7.04 -0.70
N GLY A 88 5.43 -6.62 -1.03
CA GLY A 88 4.61 -5.75 -0.20
C GLY A 88 3.45 -6.51 0.46
N ASN A 89 2.61 -5.82 1.22
CA ASN A 89 1.50 -6.46 1.90
C ASN A 89 0.40 -6.93 0.93
N HIS A 90 0.21 -6.22 -0.17
CA HIS A 90 -0.80 -6.56 -1.17
C HIS A 90 -0.45 -7.78 -2.03
N GLU A 91 0.80 -8.22 -2.07
CA GLU A 91 1.18 -9.48 -2.69
C GLU A 91 0.52 -10.68 -2.00
N THR A 92 0.13 -10.57 -0.74
CA THR A 92 -0.53 -11.66 0.01
C THR A 92 -2.07 -11.65 -0.10
N ASP A 93 -2.68 -10.66 -0.70
CA ASP A 93 -4.14 -10.48 -0.74
C ASP A 93 -4.91 -11.60 -1.43
N TYR A 94 -4.28 -12.28 -2.38
CA TYR A 94 -4.84 -13.46 -3.05
C TYR A 94 -4.49 -14.78 -2.35
N GLY A 95 -3.93 -14.70 -1.14
CA GLY A 95 -3.49 -15.84 -0.34
C GLY A 95 -2.07 -16.32 -0.65
N VAL A 96 -1.42 -16.85 0.38
CA VAL A 96 0.00 -17.22 0.29
C VAL A 96 0.28 -18.35 -0.68
N ALA A 97 -0.63 -19.34 -0.78
CA ALA A 97 -0.47 -20.42 -1.74
C ALA A 97 -0.51 -19.90 -3.19
N HIS A 98 -1.35 -18.91 -3.46
CA HIS A 98 -1.42 -18.25 -4.76
C HIS A 98 -0.18 -17.39 -5.01
N LEU A 99 0.31 -16.65 -4.01
CA LEU A 99 1.55 -15.89 -4.10
C LEU A 99 2.75 -16.77 -4.47
N LEU A 100 2.87 -17.97 -3.88
CA LEU A 100 3.92 -18.95 -4.25
C LEU A 100 3.78 -19.43 -5.71
N PHE A 101 2.55 -19.54 -6.22
CA PHE A 101 2.33 -19.82 -7.63
C PHE A 101 2.76 -18.65 -8.52
N LEU A 102 2.39 -17.42 -8.17
CA LEU A 102 2.77 -16.20 -8.89
C LEU A 102 4.30 -16.02 -8.92
N GLU A 103 4.98 -16.29 -7.79
CA GLU A 103 6.45 -16.25 -7.71
C GLU A 103 7.11 -17.22 -8.73
N LYS A 104 6.52 -18.40 -8.94
CA LYS A 104 7.02 -19.34 -9.98
C LYS A 104 6.72 -18.88 -11.42
N CYS A 105 5.74 -18.03 -11.63
CA CYS A 105 5.44 -17.44 -12.92
C CYS A 105 6.31 -16.22 -13.23
N ALA A 106 6.87 -15.56 -12.21
CA ALA A 106 7.78 -14.43 -12.36
C ALA A 106 9.12 -14.85 -12.98
N ARG A 107 9.61 -14.02 -13.93
CA ARG A 107 10.92 -14.21 -14.59
C ARG A 107 12.02 -13.35 -13.96
N PHE A 108 11.72 -12.71 -12.86
CA PHE A 108 12.59 -11.88 -12.05
C PHE A 108 12.61 -12.39 -10.61
N PRO A 109 13.68 -12.16 -9.85
CA PRO A 109 13.76 -12.60 -8.46
C PRO A 109 12.81 -11.78 -7.58
N ILE A 110 12.00 -12.49 -6.79
CA ILE A 110 11.21 -11.93 -5.69
C ILE A 110 11.87 -12.37 -4.40
N ILE A 111 12.28 -11.42 -3.56
CA ILE A 111 13.05 -11.67 -2.35
C ILE A 111 12.31 -11.24 -1.09
N ASN A 112 12.49 -12.01 0.00
CA ASN A 112 12.02 -11.62 1.32
C ASN A 112 12.79 -12.38 2.42
N ALA A 113 13.37 -11.65 3.37
CA ALA A 113 14.22 -12.21 4.41
C ALA A 113 13.50 -12.51 5.72
N ASN A 114 12.33 -11.90 5.97
CA ASN A 114 11.69 -11.92 7.27
C ASN A 114 10.35 -12.69 7.37
N MET A 115 9.95 -13.40 6.30
CA MET A 115 8.76 -14.27 6.32
C MET A 115 9.15 -15.75 6.46
N TYR A 116 8.59 -16.44 7.47
CA TYR A 116 8.95 -17.79 7.86
C TYR A 116 7.81 -18.78 7.80
N ILE A 117 8.13 -20.03 7.44
CA ILE A 117 7.19 -21.16 7.41
C ILE A 117 6.94 -21.66 8.84
N LYS A 118 5.66 -21.82 9.20
CA LYS A 118 5.22 -22.22 10.55
C LYS A 118 5.76 -23.56 11.02
N THR A 119 5.87 -24.53 10.12
CA THR A 119 6.16 -25.92 10.49
C THR A 119 7.63 -26.21 10.74
N ASN A 120 8.52 -25.48 10.10
CA ASN A 120 9.95 -25.77 10.13
C ASN A 120 10.85 -24.55 10.39
N GLY A 121 10.29 -23.35 10.51
CA GLY A 121 11.05 -22.12 10.77
C GLY A 121 12.04 -21.75 9.66
N THR A 122 11.82 -22.23 8.43
CA THR A 122 12.63 -21.80 7.27
C THR A 122 11.96 -20.61 6.59
N ARG A 123 12.75 -19.80 5.90
CA ARG A 123 12.21 -18.67 5.12
C ARG A 123 11.34 -19.18 3.97
N LEU A 124 10.27 -18.44 3.70
CA LEU A 124 9.32 -18.78 2.63
C LEU A 124 9.88 -18.40 1.25
N PHE A 125 10.68 -17.34 1.16
CA PHE A 125 11.30 -16.84 -0.06
C PHE A 125 12.82 -16.81 0.07
N ASN A 126 13.50 -16.60 -1.06
CA ASN A 126 14.92 -16.28 -1.05
C ASN A 126 15.12 -14.94 -0.33
N PRO A 127 15.99 -14.85 0.68
CA PRO A 127 16.12 -13.64 1.48
C PRO A 127 16.84 -12.50 0.75
N TYR A 128 17.63 -12.81 -0.25
CA TYR A 128 18.50 -11.89 -0.95
C TYR A 128 18.79 -12.37 -2.38
N VAL A 129 19.35 -11.47 -3.15
CA VAL A 129 19.99 -11.78 -4.44
C VAL A 129 21.26 -10.93 -4.59
N ILE A 130 22.30 -11.49 -5.20
CA ILE A 130 23.50 -10.75 -5.61
C ILE A 130 23.42 -10.55 -7.12
N LYS A 131 23.47 -9.29 -7.56
CA LYS A 131 23.54 -8.91 -8.97
C LYS A 131 24.98 -8.51 -9.31
N GLU A 132 25.45 -8.98 -10.44
CA GLU A 132 26.73 -8.57 -10.99
C GLU A 132 26.49 -7.63 -12.18
N VAL A 133 26.99 -6.40 -12.10
CA VAL A 133 26.90 -5.40 -13.16
C VAL A 133 28.17 -4.54 -13.20
N GLY A 134 28.76 -4.39 -14.38
CA GLY A 134 30.00 -3.64 -14.55
C GLY A 134 31.18 -4.17 -13.74
N GLY A 135 31.16 -5.47 -13.36
CA GLY A 135 32.15 -6.07 -12.46
C GLY A 135 31.90 -5.87 -10.98
N MET A 136 30.89 -5.05 -10.60
CA MET A 136 30.45 -4.86 -9.21
C MET A 136 29.50 -5.96 -8.78
N LYS A 137 29.58 -6.37 -7.52
CA LYS A 137 28.62 -7.26 -6.85
C LYS A 137 27.72 -6.47 -5.91
N ILE A 138 26.44 -6.44 -6.21
CA ILE A 138 25.45 -5.69 -5.47
C ILE A 138 24.53 -6.67 -4.73
N LEU A 139 24.49 -6.57 -3.41
CA LEU A 139 23.64 -7.39 -2.56
C LEU A 139 22.29 -6.69 -2.34
N PHE A 140 21.18 -7.32 -2.72
CA PHE A 140 19.82 -6.90 -2.42
C PHE A 140 19.20 -7.79 -1.36
N ILE A 141 18.60 -7.22 -0.32
CA ILE A 141 17.90 -7.94 0.76
C ILE A 141 16.48 -7.40 0.85
N GLY A 142 15.45 -8.28 0.89
CA GLY A 142 14.03 -7.89 0.95
C GLY A 142 13.47 -7.95 2.38
N ILE A 143 12.72 -6.92 2.81
CA ILE A 143 12.06 -6.85 4.13
C ILE A 143 10.61 -6.42 3.94
N LEU A 144 9.68 -7.12 4.60
CA LEU A 144 8.24 -6.91 4.56
C LEU A 144 7.71 -6.48 5.93
N THR A 145 6.65 -5.67 5.93
CA THR A 145 5.96 -5.25 7.16
C THR A 145 5.35 -6.44 7.92
N GLU A 146 5.39 -6.36 9.25
CA GLU A 146 4.73 -7.35 10.11
C GLU A 146 3.18 -7.27 10.06
N GLU A 147 2.60 -6.17 9.56
CA GLU A 147 1.16 -6.00 9.40
C GLU A 147 0.51 -7.11 8.57
N VAL A 148 1.25 -7.72 7.64
CA VAL A 148 0.83 -8.90 6.87
C VAL A 148 0.44 -10.08 7.76
N ILE A 149 0.96 -10.18 9.00
CA ILE A 149 0.56 -11.21 9.98
C ILE A 149 -0.96 -11.17 10.21
N ALA A 150 -1.53 -9.98 10.26
CA ALA A 150 -2.96 -9.79 10.49
C ALA A 150 -3.82 -10.38 9.35
N GLN A 151 -3.38 -10.21 8.12
CA GLN A 151 -4.03 -10.75 6.92
C GLN A 151 -3.83 -12.26 6.81
N THR A 152 -2.68 -12.76 7.25
CA THR A 152 -2.26 -14.16 7.09
C THR A 152 -2.49 -15.03 8.34
N LYS A 153 -3.13 -14.51 9.39
CA LYS A 153 -3.40 -15.26 10.65
C LYS A 153 -4.02 -16.64 10.47
N ASN A 154 -4.86 -16.81 9.47
CA ASN A 154 -5.54 -18.07 9.16
C ASN A 154 -4.78 -18.93 8.14
N GLU A 155 -3.67 -18.43 7.61
CA GLU A 155 -2.86 -19.17 6.65
C GLU A 155 -2.03 -20.25 7.37
N PRO A 156 -2.20 -21.53 6.99
CA PRO A 156 -1.52 -22.63 7.69
C PRO A 156 0.00 -22.63 7.43
N LEU A 157 0.47 -21.96 6.40
CA LEU A 157 1.87 -21.96 5.98
C LEU A 157 2.72 -20.93 6.72
N ILE A 158 2.17 -19.74 7.03
CA ILE A 158 2.94 -18.66 7.64
C ILE A 158 3.00 -18.83 9.16
N GLY A 159 4.19 -18.76 9.72
CA GLY A 159 4.45 -18.83 11.14
C GLY A 159 4.71 -17.49 11.78
N THR A 160 5.61 -16.74 11.20
CA THR A 160 6.12 -15.49 11.76
C THR A 160 6.62 -14.58 10.64
N ILE A 161 6.34 -13.30 10.77
CA ILE A 161 7.05 -12.22 10.10
C ILE A 161 7.77 -11.46 11.21
N LEU A 162 9.07 -11.26 11.05
CA LEU A 162 9.89 -10.59 12.05
C LEU A 162 9.63 -9.09 12.02
N ASP A 163 9.53 -8.48 13.19
CA ASP A 163 9.45 -7.03 13.36
C ASP A 163 10.76 -6.31 12.97
N VAL A 164 10.78 -4.98 13.07
CA VAL A 164 11.94 -4.15 12.68
C VAL A 164 13.20 -4.51 13.46
N GLU A 165 13.10 -4.90 14.74
CA GLU A 165 14.25 -5.26 15.58
C GLU A 165 14.88 -6.58 15.15
N ASP A 166 14.04 -7.57 14.93
CA ASP A 166 14.46 -8.88 14.45
C ASP A 166 14.88 -8.83 12.96
N ALA A 167 14.25 -7.95 12.15
CA ALA A 167 14.63 -7.71 10.76
C ALA A 167 16.05 -7.15 10.65
N ALA A 168 16.44 -6.20 11.51
CA ALA A 168 17.82 -5.70 11.58
C ALA A 168 18.82 -6.83 11.86
N THR A 169 18.47 -7.75 12.77
CA THR A 169 19.30 -8.94 13.08
C THR A 169 19.43 -9.87 11.85
N GLU A 170 18.35 -10.06 11.10
CA GLU A 170 18.38 -10.86 9.85
C GLU A 170 19.25 -10.22 8.77
N VAL A 171 19.17 -8.90 8.59
CA VAL A 171 20.05 -8.15 7.68
C VAL A 171 21.51 -8.39 8.06
N GLY A 172 21.85 -8.20 9.35
CA GLY A 172 23.20 -8.44 9.85
C GLY A 172 23.68 -9.87 9.65
N ARG A 173 22.80 -10.85 9.83
CA ARG A 173 23.14 -12.27 9.59
C ARG A 173 23.47 -12.54 8.12
N ILE A 174 22.72 -11.93 7.19
CA ILE A 174 22.96 -12.07 5.74
C ILE A 174 24.26 -11.35 5.36
N CYS A 175 24.44 -10.08 5.75
CA CYS A 175 25.65 -9.31 5.44
C CYS A 175 26.91 -10.01 5.95
N ASN A 176 26.90 -10.53 7.20
CA ASN A 176 28.02 -11.25 7.78
C ASN A 176 28.30 -12.58 7.05
N ALA A 177 27.27 -13.28 6.55
CA ALA A 177 27.45 -14.53 5.80
C ALA A 177 28.18 -14.29 4.46
N TYR A 178 28.04 -13.11 3.88
CA TYR A 178 28.66 -12.76 2.60
C TYR A 178 29.86 -11.82 2.72
N ARG A 179 30.33 -11.53 3.93
CA ARG A 179 31.50 -10.66 4.18
C ARG A 179 32.78 -11.11 3.44
N SER A 180 32.89 -12.38 3.10
CA SER A 180 34.02 -12.94 2.34
C SER A 180 33.88 -12.86 0.83
N LEU A 181 32.72 -12.43 0.31
CA LEU A 181 32.46 -12.38 -1.13
C LEU A 181 32.81 -11.06 -1.80
N ASP A 182 33.38 -10.10 -1.04
CA ASP A 182 33.71 -8.79 -1.57
C ASP A 182 32.49 -8.16 -2.26
N ILE A 183 31.49 -7.80 -1.46
CA ILE A 183 30.28 -7.12 -1.90
C ILE A 183 30.62 -5.62 -1.98
N ASP A 184 30.49 -5.04 -3.18
CA ASP A 184 30.81 -3.65 -3.44
C ASP A 184 29.73 -2.67 -2.93
N PHE A 185 28.47 -3.15 -2.83
CA PHE A 185 27.32 -2.30 -2.55
C PHE A 185 26.15 -3.11 -2.00
N THR A 186 25.45 -2.60 -0.97
CA THR A 186 24.29 -3.28 -0.36
C THR A 186 23.05 -2.40 -0.35
N VAL A 187 21.95 -2.94 -0.88
CA VAL A 187 20.62 -2.31 -0.96
C VAL A 187 19.60 -3.12 -0.17
N LEU A 188 18.89 -2.50 0.74
CA LEU A 188 17.66 -3.07 1.29
C LEU A 188 16.47 -2.61 0.44
N LEU A 189 15.66 -3.55 0.00
CA LEU A 189 14.33 -3.30 -0.56
C LEU A 189 13.32 -3.58 0.55
N THR A 190 12.74 -2.52 1.08
CA THR A 190 11.85 -2.63 2.25
C THR A 190 10.42 -2.25 1.88
N HIS A 191 9.47 -2.93 2.49
CA HIS A 191 8.08 -2.55 2.40
C HIS A 191 7.47 -2.53 3.80
N ILE A 192 7.96 -1.57 4.62
CA ILE A 192 7.62 -1.44 6.05
C ILE A 192 7.11 -0.05 6.44
N GLY A 193 7.24 0.94 5.55
CA GLY A 193 6.91 2.34 5.81
C GLY A 193 8.15 3.19 6.13
N PHE A 194 8.04 4.48 5.84
CA PHE A 194 9.17 5.41 5.94
C PHE A 194 9.73 5.57 7.35
N GLU A 195 8.85 5.65 8.36
CA GLU A 195 9.30 5.79 9.76
C GLU A 195 9.96 4.50 10.28
N GLU A 196 9.46 3.34 9.86
CA GLU A 196 10.04 2.03 10.15
C GLU A 196 11.39 1.85 9.42
N ASP A 197 11.53 2.37 8.19
CA ASP A 197 12.81 2.41 7.47
C ASP A 197 13.86 3.23 8.22
N ARG A 198 13.47 4.37 8.81
CA ARG A 198 14.35 5.18 9.65
C ARG A 198 14.77 4.44 10.93
N GLN A 199 13.82 3.75 11.56
CA GLN A 199 14.11 2.94 12.76
C GLN A 199 15.04 1.77 12.41
N LEU A 200 14.80 1.08 11.30
CA LEU A 200 15.66 0.01 10.80
C LEU A 200 17.08 0.53 10.54
N ALA A 201 17.22 1.62 9.79
CA ALA A 201 18.51 2.24 9.47
C ALA A 201 19.29 2.65 10.74
N ALA A 202 18.59 3.13 11.77
CA ALA A 202 19.21 3.49 13.05
C ALA A 202 19.76 2.30 13.83
N LYS A 203 19.24 1.08 13.56
CA LYS A 203 19.64 -0.18 14.21
C LYS A 203 20.71 -0.96 13.43
N LEU A 204 20.97 -0.61 12.16
CA LEU A 204 21.98 -1.27 11.34
C LEU A 204 23.37 -0.99 11.89
N ASP A 205 24.16 -2.04 12.06
CA ASP A 205 25.58 -1.91 12.41
C ASP A 205 26.34 -1.36 11.17
N PRO A 206 27.13 -0.29 11.31
CA PRO A 206 27.95 0.25 10.23
C PRO A 206 28.84 -0.78 9.54
N ASP A 207 29.32 -1.78 10.27
CA ASP A 207 30.18 -2.86 9.74
C ASP A 207 29.44 -3.80 8.77
N TRP A 208 28.10 -3.73 8.69
CA TRP A 208 27.32 -4.50 7.71
C TRP A 208 27.31 -3.89 6.30
N GLY A 209 27.73 -2.62 6.17
CA GLY A 209 27.89 -1.97 4.88
C GLY A 209 26.58 -1.79 4.11
N VAL A 210 25.47 -1.46 4.79
CA VAL A 210 24.21 -1.15 4.11
C VAL A 210 24.23 0.29 3.64
N ASP A 211 24.20 0.49 2.32
CA ASP A 211 24.34 1.80 1.68
C ASP A 211 23.02 2.51 1.47
N ILE A 212 22.01 1.78 0.97
CA ILE A 212 20.71 2.35 0.60
C ILE A 212 19.56 1.48 1.14
N ILE A 213 18.49 2.13 1.58
CA ILE A 213 17.14 1.58 1.76
C ILE A 213 16.24 2.19 0.70
N ILE A 214 15.60 1.36 -0.11
CA ILE A 214 14.52 1.74 -1.02
C ILE A 214 13.24 1.21 -0.38
N GLY A 215 12.41 2.13 0.12
CA GLY A 215 11.21 1.83 0.89
C GLY A 215 9.92 1.86 0.08
N GLY A 216 8.84 1.36 0.69
CA GLY A 216 7.46 1.40 0.23
C GLY A 216 6.47 1.44 1.38
N HIS A 217 5.20 1.08 1.14
CA HIS A 217 4.11 0.94 2.11
C HIS A 217 3.43 2.24 2.55
N SER A 218 4.19 3.25 2.95
CA SER A 218 3.65 4.53 3.43
C SER A 218 3.33 5.53 2.31
N HIS A 219 3.62 5.18 1.04
CA HIS A 219 3.44 6.04 -0.13
C HIS A 219 4.14 7.41 0.00
N THR A 220 5.22 7.47 0.75
CA THR A 220 5.93 8.72 1.02
C THR A 220 6.64 9.22 -0.24
N PHE A 221 6.36 10.43 -0.66
CA PHE A 221 7.07 11.09 -1.75
C PHE A 221 8.23 11.91 -1.17
N LEU A 222 9.45 11.41 -1.35
CA LEU A 222 10.65 12.14 -0.95
C LEU A 222 11.16 12.98 -2.11
N THR A 223 11.58 14.20 -1.82
CA THR A 223 12.23 15.11 -2.77
C THR A 223 13.75 15.01 -2.73
N GLU A 224 14.29 14.43 -1.67
CA GLU A 224 15.71 14.17 -1.45
C GLU A 224 15.88 12.95 -0.54
N PRO A 225 16.98 12.20 -0.64
CA PRO A 225 17.27 11.08 0.25
C PRO A 225 17.43 11.53 1.70
N VAL A 226 16.85 10.77 2.62
CA VAL A 226 17.04 10.97 4.06
C VAL A 226 18.19 10.09 4.54
N ARG A 227 19.20 10.70 5.16
CA ARG A 227 20.35 9.97 5.70
C ARG A 227 20.15 9.63 7.18
N VAL A 228 20.23 8.35 7.51
CA VAL A 228 20.29 7.86 8.90
C VAL A 228 21.59 7.07 9.07
N ASN A 229 22.46 7.53 9.97
CA ASN A 229 23.84 7.02 10.07
C ASN A 229 24.56 7.12 8.71
N GLN A 230 25.00 5.98 8.16
CA GLN A 230 25.63 5.94 6.83
C GLN A 230 24.65 5.58 5.71
N THR A 231 23.45 5.11 6.02
CA THR A 231 22.45 4.61 5.08
C THR A 231 21.59 5.75 4.51
N LEU A 232 21.39 5.75 3.19
CA LEU A 232 20.46 6.65 2.49
C LEU A 232 19.11 5.97 2.36
N ILE A 233 18.03 6.68 2.65
CA ILE A 233 16.64 6.17 2.54
C ILE A 233 15.93 6.96 1.47
N VAL A 234 15.26 6.26 0.54
CA VAL A 234 14.44 6.84 -0.52
C VAL A 234 13.10 6.12 -0.66
N GLN A 235 12.09 6.86 -1.10
CA GLN A 235 10.78 6.36 -1.48
C GLN A 235 10.19 7.29 -2.54
N ALA A 236 9.53 6.74 -3.57
CA ALA A 236 9.11 7.47 -4.76
C ALA A 236 7.58 7.71 -4.82
N GLY A 237 6.89 7.73 -3.69
CA GLY A 237 5.45 7.93 -3.65
C GLY A 237 4.67 6.66 -3.97
N THR A 238 3.72 6.72 -4.89
CA THR A 238 2.87 5.60 -5.32
C THR A 238 2.57 5.71 -6.82
N GLY A 239 2.14 4.62 -7.44
CA GLY A 239 1.78 4.58 -8.85
C GLY A 239 2.98 4.56 -9.80
N THR A 240 2.73 5.01 -11.03
CA THR A 240 3.71 5.01 -12.12
C THR A 240 4.04 6.39 -12.66
N ASP A 241 3.52 7.46 -12.05
CA ASP A 241 3.74 8.83 -12.48
C ASP A 241 5.18 9.31 -12.35
N GLN A 242 5.97 8.61 -11.56
CA GLN A 242 7.36 8.91 -11.30
C GLN A 242 8.18 7.65 -11.03
N ILE A 243 9.49 7.79 -11.16
CA ILE A 243 10.49 6.78 -10.81
C ILE A 243 11.64 7.43 -10.06
N GLY A 244 12.13 6.79 -9.02
CA GLY A 244 13.36 7.20 -8.35
C GLY A 244 14.59 6.84 -9.19
N ARG A 245 15.55 7.76 -9.34
CA ARG A 245 16.82 7.55 -10.02
C ARG A 245 17.97 7.96 -9.14
N PHE A 246 18.83 7.00 -8.81
CA PHE A 246 20.17 7.24 -8.28
C PHE A 246 21.21 7.13 -9.39
N ASP A 247 22.05 8.14 -9.54
CA ASP A 247 23.32 8.06 -10.22
C ASP A 247 24.42 7.98 -9.15
N ILE A 248 25.12 6.85 -9.05
CA ILE A 248 26.03 6.51 -7.95
C ILE A 248 27.42 6.27 -8.50
N ILE A 249 28.44 6.75 -7.77
CA ILE A 249 29.83 6.35 -7.96
C ILE A 249 30.21 5.45 -6.79
N VAL A 250 30.48 4.18 -7.09
CA VAL A 250 30.91 3.17 -6.12
C VAL A 250 32.44 3.15 -6.08
N ASP A 251 33.04 3.21 -4.88
CA ASP A 251 34.44 2.91 -4.64
C ASP A 251 34.57 1.41 -4.35
N THR A 252 35.02 0.65 -5.34
CA THR A 252 35.13 -0.83 -5.27
C THR A 252 36.34 -1.31 -4.45
N GLU A 253 37.21 -0.45 -3.97
CA GLU A 253 38.27 -0.81 -3.02
C GLU A 253 37.80 -0.65 -1.57
N GLU A 254 36.97 0.37 -1.29
CA GLU A 254 36.41 0.64 0.04
C GLU A 254 34.99 0.09 0.22
N ASN A 255 34.39 -0.46 -0.87
CA ASN A 255 33.04 -1.02 -0.90
C ASN A 255 31.99 -0.07 -0.33
N CYS A 256 31.91 1.13 -0.86
CA CYS A 256 30.98 2.17 -0.40
C CYS A 256 30.62 3.18 -1.50
N ILE A 257 29.61 3.98 -1.23
CA ILE A 257 29.26 5.15 -2.06
C ILE A 257 30.33 6.22 -1.91
N SER A 258 31.01 6.57 -3.01
CA SER A 258 31.94 7.69 -3.09
C SER A 258 31.25 9.02 -3.40
N ASP A 259 30.29 8.99 -4.34
CA ASP A 259 29.48 10.14 -4.73
C ASP A 259 28.12 9.70 -5.23
N TRP A 260 27.10 10.54 -5.16
CA TRP A 260 25.76 10.22 -5.62
C TRP A 260 24.94 11.47 -5.95
N SER A 261 23.97 11.27 -6.84
CA SER A 261 22.83 12.17 -7.00
C SER A 261 21.54 11.37 -7.08
N TRP A 262 20.45 11.92 -6.58
CA TRP A 262 19.14 11.29 -6.64
C TRP A 262 18.08 12.29 -7.06
N GLN A 263 17.08 11.81 -7.79
CA GLN A 263 15.91 12.57 -8.18
C GLN A 263 14.71 11.65 -8.40
N CYS A 264 13.53 12.16 -8.14
CA CYS A 264 12.28 11.58 -8.64
C CYS A 264 12.04 12.12 -10.05
N VAL A 265 12.05 11.22 -11.04
CA VAL A 265 11.88 11.57 -12.46
C VAL A 265 10.40 11.38 -12.82
N PRO A 266 9.72 12.41 -13.33
CA PRO A 266 8.35 12.26 -13.84
C PRO A 266 8.33 11.31 -15.04
N ILE A 267 7.32 10.45 -15.10
CA ILE A 267 7.05 9.60 -16.26
C ILE A 267 5.92 10.23 -17.05
N ASP A 268 6.26 10.83 -18.18
CA ASP A 268 5.31 11.53 -19.03
C ASP A 268 5.56 11.28 -20.52
N GLY A 269 4.52 11.53 -21.34
CA GLY A 269 4.57 11.29 -22.78
C GLY A 269 5.47 12.24 -23.56
N ASP A 270 5.96 13.35 -22.97
CA ASP A 270 6.85 14.30 -23.62
C ASP A 270 8.32 13.83 -23.57
N THR A 271 8.69 13.13 -22.50
CA THR A 271 10.08 12.76 -22.20
C THR A 271 10.35 11.26 -22.31
N CYS A 272 9.31 10.42 -22.15
CA CYS A 272 9.41 8.99 -22.12
C CYS A 272 8.87 8.36 -23.42
N PRO A 273 9.67 7.53 -24.15
CA PRO A 273 9.16 6.77 -25.28
C PRO A 273 8.10 5.75 -24.84
N ARG A 274 7.18 5.41 -25.72
CA ARG A 274 6.20 4.35 -25.45
C ARG A 274 6.79 2.98 -25.77
N ASP A 275 6.48 1.98 -24.94
CA ASP A 275 6.70 0.57 -25.23
C ASP A 275 5.42 -0.01 -25.84
N GLU A 276 5.35 -0.02 -27.17
CA GLU A 276 4.15 -0.45 -27.90
C GLU A 276 3.81 -1.94 -27.69
N GLU A 277 4.78 -2.80 -27.42
CA GLU A 277 4.51 -4.23 -27.20
C GLU A 277 3.93 -4.46 -25.80
N LEU A 278 4.43 -3.77 -24.79
CA LEU A 278 3.87 -3.80 -23.45
C LEU A 278 2.47 -3.19 -23.45
N GLU A 279 2.26 -2.09 -24.15
CA GLU A 279 0.97 -1.45 -24.31
C GLU A 279 -0.08 -2.37 -24.95
N LYS A 280 0.27 -3.10 -26.01
CA LYS A 280 -0.61 -4.10 -26.63
C LYS A 280 -1.00 -5.23 -25.65
N LEU A 281 -0.09 -5.63 -24.76
CA LEU A 281 -0.41 -6.61 -23.74
C LEU A 281 -1.43 -6.05 -22.74
N ILE A 282 -1.18 -4.84 -22.23
CA ILE A 282 -2.08 -4.15 -21.28
C ILE A 282 -3.46 -3.93 -21.92
N ASP A 283 -3.52 -3.42 -23.15
CA ASP A 283 -4.76 -3.18 -23.89
C ASP A 283 -5.58 -4.47 -24.10
N ARG A 284 -4.93 -5.60 -24.33
CA ARG A 284 -5.59 -6.90 -24.42
C ARG A 284 -6.29 -7.29 -23.13
N TYR A 285 -5.65 -7.07 -21.98
CA TYR A 285 -6.25 -7.30 -20.67
C TYR A 285 -7.38 -6.30 -20.40
N LYS A 286 -7.11 -5.01 -20.65
CA LYS A 286 -8.08 -3.93 -20.51
C LYS A 286 -9.36 -4.19 -21.29
N THR A 287 -9.26 -4.53 -22.60
CA THR A 287 -10.42 -4.81 -23.45
C THR A 287 -11.30 -5.91 -22.87
N LYS A 288 -10.70 -7.03 -22.43
CA LYS A 288 -11.47 -8.14 -21.84
C LYS A 288 -12.12 -7.75 -20.51
N THR A 289 -11.44 -6.94 -19.72
CA THR A 289 -11.95 -6.46 -18.43
C THR A 289 -13.09 -5.46 -18.66
N ASP A 290 -12.93 -4.53 -19.62
CA ASP A 290 -13.94 -3.55 -19.95
C ASP A 290 -15.22 -4.22 -20.51
N GLU A 291 -15.11 -5.25 -21.34
CA GLU A 291 -16.26 -6.03 -21.82
C GLU A 291 -17.10 -6.60 -20.66
N LYS A 292 -16.44 -6.97 -19.56
CA LYS A 292 -17.09 -7.55 -18.39
C LYS A 292 -17.66 -6.48 -17.44
N TYR A 293 -16.93 -5.40 -17.23
CA TYR A 293 -17.17 -4.48 -16.10
C TYR A 293 -17.65 -3.06 -16.49
N SER A 294 -17.70 -2.69 -17.78
CA SER A 294 -18.11 -1.34 -18.21
C SER A 294 -19.63 -1.12 -18.30
N HIS A 295 -20.44 -1.87 -17.56
CA HIS A 295 -21.86 -1.55 -17.45
C HIS A 295 -22.13 -0.53 -16.34
N ILE A 296 -23.04 0.41 -16.62
CA ILE A 296 -23.44 1.45 -15.67
C ILE A 296 -24.25 0.81 -14.55
N ILE A 297 -23.81 0.96 -13.31
CA ILE A 297 -24.54 0.49 -12.11
C ILE A 297 -25.40 1.59 -11.51
N THR A 298 -24.93 2.85 -11.53
CA THR A 298 -25.71 3.97 -10.96
C THR A 298 -25.31 5.31 -11.56
N ARG A 299 -26.04 6.35 -11.15
CA ARG A 299 -25.71 7.76 -11.43
C ARG A 299 -25.80 8.56 -10.15
N PHE A 300 -24.79 9.41 -9.91
CA PHE A 300 -24.80 10.41 -8.88
C PHE A 300 -25.31 11.74 -9.45
N LYS A 301 -25.80 12.64 -8.60
CA LYS A 301 -26.17 14.00 -9.04
C LYS A 301 -24.98 14.79 -9.56
N ARG A 302 -23.81 14.52 -9.00
CA ARG A 302 -22.51 15.11 -9.35
C ARG A 302 -21.39 14.14 -9.02
N GLN A 303 -20.18 14.46 -9.42
CA GLN A 303 -19.00 13.73 -8.97
C GLN A 303 -18.84 13.93 -7.45
N LEU A 304 -18.54 12.84 -6.72
CA LEU A 304 -18.25 12.85 -5.29
C LEU A 304 -16.76 12.58 -5.09
N THR A 305 -16.15 13.28 -4.13
CA THR A 305 -14.69 13.30 -3.96
C THR A 305 -14.23 12.65 -2.67
N HIS A 306 -12.99 12.11 -2.71
CA HIS A 306 -12.23 11.56 -1.59
C HIS A 306 -10.75 12.00 -1.70
N PRO A 307 -10.48 13.31 -1.60
CA PRO A 307 -9.15 13.86 -1.89
C PRO A 307 -8.13 13.66 -0.77
N ASP A 308 -8.57 13.24 0.42
CA ASP A 308 -7.74 13.13 1.62
C ASP A 308 -8.29 12.03 2.52
N ARG A 309 -7.41 11.15 2.98
CA ARG A 309 -7.76 10.02 3.84
C ARG A 309 -8.09 10.42 5.28
N ASN A 310 -7.53 11.53 5.77
CA ASN A 310 -7.56 11.94 7.18
C ASN A 310 -8.67 12.96 7.51
N ARG A 311 -9.72 13.03 6.70
CA ARG A 311 -10.90 13.88 6.97
C ARG A 311 -12.18 13.25 6.45
N GLU A 312 -13.32 13.78 6.88
CA GLU A 312 -14.61 13.44 6.31
C GLU A 312 -14.67 13.82 4.84
N THR A 313 -15.14 12.87 3.99
CA THR A 313 -15.25 13.07 2.55
C THR A 313 -16.65 12.74 2.05
N GLU A 314 -17.00 13.27 0.87
CA GLU A 314 -18.31 13.06 0.26
C GLU A 314 -18.51 11.59 -0.12
N LEU A 315 -17.52 11.03 -0.83
CA LEU A 315 -17.56 9.65 -1.29
C LEU A 315 -17.49 8.66 -0.11
N GLY A 316 -16.61 8.92 0.86
CA GLY A 316 -16.50 8.09 2.06
C GLY A 316 -17.77 8.09 2.91
N GLY A 317 -18.39 9.26 3.08
CA GLY A 317 -19.66 9.38 3.77
C GLY A 317 -20.81 8.67 3.06
N LEU A 318 -20.85 8.71 1.70
CA LEU A 318 -21.83 7.95 0.92
C LEU A 318 -21.65 6.46 1.10
N MET A 319 -20.42 5.93 0.94
CA MET A 319 -20.16 4.49 1.08
C MET A 319 -20.48 3.99 2.49
N ALA A 320 -20.14 4.75 3.53
CA ALA A 320 -20.51 4.40 4.90
C ALA A 320 -22.04 4.35 5.08
N ASP A 321 -22.79 5.25 4.43
CA ASP A 321 -24.26 5.23 4.42
C ASP A 321 -24.82 4.00 3.71
N VAL A 322 -24.23 3.60 2.60
CA VAL A 322 -24.62 2.40 1.88
C VAL A 322 -24.55 1.18 2.80
N PHE A 323 -23.40 0.96 3.44
CA PHE A 323 -23.25 -0.17 4.38
C PHE A 323 -24.24 -0.09 5.55
N ARG A 324 -24.40 1.08 6.16
CA ARG A 324 -25.33 1.27 7.25
C ARG A 324 -26.78 0.90 6.86
N ASN A 325 -27.21 1.41 5.72
CA ASN A 325 -28.59 1.22 5.24
C ASN A 325 -28.86 -0.24 4.80
N SER A 326 -27.90 -0.84 4.08
CA SER A 326 -28.04 -2.21 3.59
C SER A 326 -27.98 -3.24 4.72
N LEU A 327 -27.11 -3.03 5.71
CA LEU A 327 -26.83 -4.00 6.77
C LEU A 327 -27.63 -3.74 8.06
N GLY A 328 -28.34 -2.62 8.15
CA GLY A 328 -29.22 -2.30 9.28
C GLY A 328 -28.47 -2.09 10.61
N VAL A 329 -27.24 -1.63 10.58
CA VAL A 329 -26.49 -1.22 11.78
C VAL A 329 -26.85 0.20 12.20
N ASP A 330 -26.54 0.55 13.44
CA ASP A 330 -26.77 1.91 13.94
C ASP A 330 -25.73 2.87 13.37
N LEU A 331 -24.48 2.42 13.26
CA LEU A 331 -23.33 3.17 12.73
C LEU A 331 -22.43 2.24 11.92
N MET A 332 -21.92 2.71 10.79
CA MET A 332 -20.79 2.13 10.09
C MET A 332 -19.56 3.03 10.28
N LEU A 333 -18.45 2.43 10.70
CA LEU A 333 -17.12 3.01 10.68
C LEU A 333 -16.38 2.39 9.49
N LEU A 334 -16.35 3.11 8.38
CA LEU A 334 -15.72 2.64 7.14
C LEU A 334 -14.29 3.18 7.07
N ALA A 335 -13.32 2.31 6.95
CA ALA A 335 -11.93 2.73 6.81
C ALA A 335 -11.73 3.60 5.57
N SER A 336 -11.13 4.75 5.75
CA SER A 336 -10.86 5.72 4.68
C SER A 336 -9.88 5.16 3.65
N GLY A 337 -8.92 4.36 4.10
CA GLY A 337 -7.95 3.65 3.28
C GLY A 337 -8.54 2.59 2.35
N SER A 338 -9.78 2.14 2.62
CA SER A 338 -10.49 1.23 1.73
C SER A 338 -11.02 1.89 0.46
N ILE A 339 -11.02 3.23 0.39
CA ILE A 339 -11.44 4.01 -0.77
C ILE A 339 -10.20 4.46 -1.51
N ARG A 340 -9.94 3.90 -2.69
CA ARG A 340 -8.68 4.06 -3.41
C ARG A 340 -8.73 5.15 -4.49
N SER A 341 -9.92 5.54 -4.94
CA SER A 341 -10.09 6.62 -5.92
C SER A 341 -10.32 7.96 -5.23
N THR A 342 -9.75 9.03 -5.79
CA THR A 342 -9.94 10.40 -5.30
C THR A 342 -11.31 10.98 -5.62
N ALA A 343 -12.03 10.40 -6.59
CA ALA A 343 -13.37 10.79 -6.99
C ALA A 343 -14.12 9.65 -7.70
N MET A 344 -15.46 9.69 -7.71
CA MET A 344 -16.31 8.77 -8.45
C MET A 344 -17.56 9.47 -8.97
N GLY A 345 -18.08 9.06 -10.15
CA GLY A 345 -19.29 9.61 -10.77
C GLY A 345 -19.04 10.86 -11.66
N PRO A 346 -20.10 11.52 -12.21
CA PRO A 346 -21.54 11.28 -11.94
C PRO A 346 -22.12 9.99 -12.54
N VAL A 347 -21.57 9.44 -13.63
CA VAL A 347 -21.91 8.12 -14.16
C VAL A 347 -20.97 7.13 -13.48
N VAL A 348 -21.50 6.06 -12.93
CA VAL A 348 -20.72 5.04 -12.20
C VAL A 348 -20.89 3.70 -12.88
N MET A 349 -19.79 3.17 -13.39
CA MET A 349 -19.70 1.82 -13.93
C MET A 349 -19.29 0.84 -12.85
N LEU A 350 -19.45 -0.44 -13.08
CA LEU A 350 -18.97 -1.46 -12.16
C LEU A 350 -17.43 -1.40 -12.01
N SER A 351 -16.70 -1.12 -13.10
CA SER A 351 -15.26 -0.88 -13.06
C SER A 351 -14.87 0.22 -12.07
N ASP A 352 -15.58 1.37 -12.13
CA ASP A 352 -15.30 2.50 -11.22
C ASP A 352 -15.46 2.11 -9.74
N LEU A 353 -16.47 1.28 -9.44
CA LEU A 353 -16.68 0.77 -8.09
C LEU A 353 -15.54 -0.16 -7.66
N LEU A 354 -15.10 -1.07 -8.55
CA LEU A 354 -14.05 -2.04 -8.24
C LEU A 354 -12.67 -1.38 -8.08
N GLU A 355 -12.38 -0.34 -8.85
CA GLU A 355 -11.17 0.47 -8.69
C GLU A 355 -11.21 1.31 -7.41
N CYS A 356 -12.37 1.91 -7.14
CA CYS A 356 -12.57 2.73 -5.95
C CYS A 356 -12.58 1.90 -4.66
N PHE A 357 -13.13 0.69 -4.68
CA PHE A 357 -13.25 -0.20 -3.53
C PHE A 357 -12.82 -1.64 -3.89
N PRO A 358 -11.50 -1.88 -4.00
CA PRO A 358 -10.97 -3.15 -4.50
C PRO A 358 -11.08 -4.31 -3.49
N TYR A 359 -11.35 -4.02 -2.23
CA TYR A 359 -11.43 -5.02 -1.16
C TYR A 359 -12.79 -5.68 -1.10
N ASP A 360 -12.81 -7.01 -1.02
CA ASP A 360 -14.04 -7.79 -0.90
C ASP A 360 -14.08 -8.57 0.42
N ASP A 361 -14.03 -7.81 1.51
CA ASP A 361 -13.97 -8.34 2.86
C ASP A 361 -15.37 -8.55 3.47
N PRO A 362 -15.54 -9.54 4.36
CA PRO A 362 -16.73 -9.63 5.19
C PRO A 362 -16.95 -8.37 6.03
N VAL A 363 -18.23 -8.05 6.26
CA VAL A 363 -18.62 -6.97 7.18
C VAL A 363 -19.13 -7.55 8.48
N HIS A 364 -18.52 -7.13 9.58
CA HIS A 364 -18.84 -7.58 10.93
C HIS A 364 -19.70 -6.54 11.67
N MET A 365 -20.58 -7.02 12.53
CA MET A 365 -21.26 -6.19 13.51
C MET A 365 -20.79 -6.53 14.91
N ILE A 366 -20.39 -5.50 15.64
CA ILE A 366 -20.08 -5.56 17.08
C ILE A 366 -21.10 -4.73 17.86
N ARG A 367 -21.16 -4.98 19.16
CA ARG A 367 -21.94 -4.15 20.10
C ARG A 367 -20.99 -3.40 21.02
N VAL A 368 -21.12 -2.11 21.05
CA VAL A 368 -20.29 -1.23 21.92
C VAL A 368 -21.18 -0.28 22.70
N SER A 369 -20.77 0.06 23.91
CA SER A 369 -21.42 1.15 24.69
C SER A 369 -21.01 2.52 24.14
N GLY A 370 -21.77 3.56 24.51
CA GLY A 370 -21.41 4.94 24.16
C GLY A 370 -20.03 5.34 24.67
N GLU A 371 -19.63 4.87 25.87
CA GLU A 371 -18.28 5.06 26.39
C GLU A 371 -17.24 4.41 25.49
N GLN A 372 -17.43 3.14 25.14
CA GLN A 372 -16.51 2.42 24.24
C GLN A 372 -16.42 3.09 22.87
N LEU A 373 -17.56 3.53 22.31
CA LEU A 373 -17.60 4.24 21.02
C LEU A 373 -16.80 5.56 21.08
N LYS A 374 -16.93 6.31 22.17
CA LYS A 374 -16.13 7.53 22.40
C LYS A 374 -14.63 7.22 22.46
N ARG A 375 -14.24 6.15 23.15
CA ARG A 375 -12.83 5.73 23.21
C ARG A 375 -12.28 5.31 21.83
N MET A 376 -13.06 4.56 21.05
CA MET A 376 -12.68 4.17 19.68
C MET A 376 -12.43 5.42 18.81
N ILE A 377 -13.36 6.37 18.81
CA ILE A 377 -13.25 7.57 17.99
C ILE A 377 -12.13 8.50 18.51
N LEU A 378 -11.93 8.58 19.83
CA LEU A 378 -10.82 9.36 20.39
C LEU A 378 -9.45 8.77 19.97
N TYR A 379 -9.32 7.45 19.94
CA TYR A 379 -8.11 6.80 19.47
C TYR A 379 -7.84 7.07 17.97
N MET A 380 -8.87 7.06 17.14
CA MET A 380 -8.78 7.44 15.73
C MET A 380 -8.28 8.90 15.55
N LEU A 381 -8.61 9.80 16.48
CA LEU A 381 -8.31 11.25 16.41
C LEU A 381 -7.03 11.65 17.18
N ARG A 382 -6.18 10.69 17.54
CA ARG A 382 -4.91 10.94 18.24
C ARG A 382 -3.94 11.74 17.36
N ASP A 383 -2.91 12.32 17.97
CA ASP A 383 -2.03 13.29 17.30
C ASP A 383 -1.24 12.68 16.13
N GLU A 384 -0.85 11.42 16.22
CA GLU A 384 -0.09 10.71 15.18
C GLU A 384 -0.81 10.69 13.83
N VAL A 385 -2.15 10.73 13.82
CA VAL A 385 -2.96 10.83 12.59
C VAL A 385 -2.63 12.09 11.78
N TRP A 386 -2.25 13.16 12.46
CA TRP A 386 -1.99 14.47 11.87
C TRP A 386 -0.51 14.73 11.61
N GLU A 387 0.35 13.87 12.13
CA GLU A 387 1.82 13.98 12.04
C GLU A 387 2.41 13.11 10.92
N GLY A 388 1.57 12.50 10.09
CA GLY A 388 1.99 11.70 8.94
C GLY A 388 2.32 10.24 9.28
N ALA A 389 2.00 9.78 10.49
CA ALA A 389 2.11 8.37 10.82
C ALA A 389 1.08 7.54 10.03
N HIS A 390 1.44 6.30 9.72
CA HIS A 390 0.54 5.35 9.05
C HIS A 390 -0.56 4.90 10.02
N THR A 391 -1.65 5.66 10.07
CA THR A 391 -2.81 5.42 10.93
C THR A 391 -4.07 5.34 10.08
N GLU A 392 -5.08 4.61 10.55
CA GLU A 392 -6.35 4.52 9.86
C GLU A 392 -7.34 5.59 10.36
N PHE A 393 -8.01 6.23 9.42
CA PHE A 393 -9.11 7.16 9.66
C PHE A 393 -10.43 6.54 9.20
N TYR A 394 -11.54 6.81 9.89
CA TYR A 394 -12.84 6.20 9.57
C TYR A 394 -13.86 7.24 9.14
N GLN A 395 -14.51 6.94 8.02
CA GLN A 395 -15.67 7.67 7.54
C GLN A 395 -16.92 7.22 8.33
N PHE A 396 -17.69 8.17 8.84
CA PHE A 396 -18.90 7.87 9.60
C PHE A 396 -20.11 7.79 8.69
N SER A 397 -20.98 6.80 8.95
CA SER A 397 -22.32 6.82 8.36
C SER A 397 -23.21 7.87 9.01
N SER A 398 -24.37 8.16 8.41
CA SER A 398 -25.36 9.12 8.89
C SER A 398 -25.81 8.83 10.33
N GLY A 399 -26.23 9.89 11.01
CA GLY A 399 -26.64 9.87 12.40
C GLY A 399 -25.57 10.35 13.37
N MET A 400 -24.29 10.08 13.13
CA MET A 400 -23.19 10.62 13.97
C MET A 400 -22.90 12.07 13.67
N ARG A 401 -22.66 12.85 14.75
CA ARG A 401 -22.05 14.16 14.73
C ARG A 401 -21.04 14.26 15.86
N VAL A 402 -19.79 14.49 15.49
CA VAL A 402 -18.67 14.64 16.41
C VAL A 402 -17.98 15.97 16.11
N VAL A 403 -17.77 16.80 17.12
CA VAL A 403 -16.89 17.97 17.08
C VAL A 403 -15.77 17.74 18.08
N TYR A 404 -14.55 17.70 17.56
CA TYR A 404 -13.36 17.40 18.36
C TYR A 404 -12.39 18.56 18.37
N SER A 405 -11.94 18.96 19.55
CA SER A 405 -10.89 19.96 19.71
C SER A 405 -9.52 19.27 19.83
N ARG A 406 -8.65 19.48 18.84
CA ARG A 406 -7.23 19.01 18.89
C ARG A 406 -6.47 19.69 20.02
N LYS A 407 -6.73 20.97 20.26
CA LYS A 407 -6.05 21.74 21.30
C LYS A 407 -6.36 21.23 22.70
N GLU A 408 -7.61 20.80 22.94
CA GLU A 408 -8.08 20.37 24.24
C GLU A 408 -8.13 18.85 24.39
N HIS A 409 -7.81 18.07 23.32
CA HIS A 409 -7.89 16.62 23.24
C HIS A 409 -9.22 16.04 23.77
N ARG A 410 -10.34 16.69 23.46
CA ARG A 410 -11.66 16.27 23.88
C ARG A 410 -12.75 16.56 22.87
N PHE A 411 -13.86 15.83 22.99
CA PHE A 411 -15.07 16.13 22.24
C PHE A 411 -15.75 17.39 22.77
N LEU A 412 -16.11 18.30 21.86
CA LEU A 412 -16.98 19.43 22.12
C LEU A 412 -18.44 19.04 21.91
N GLU A 413 -18.70 18.19 20.90
CA GLU A 413 -19.99 17.55 20.66
C GLU A 413 -19.77 16.05 20.36
N PHE A 414 -20.65 15.19 20.89
CA PHE A 414 -20.71 13.78 20.57
C PHE A 414 -22.17 13.33 20.55
N ARG A 415 -22.78 13.38 19.36
CA ARG A 415 -24.23 13.17 19.20
C ARG A 415 -24.55 12.07 18.21
N PHE A 416 -25.67 11.40 18.46
CA PHE A 416 -26.26 10.45 17.53
C PHE A 416 -27.73 10.76 17.32
N ASN A 417 -28.14 10.99 16.06
CA ASN A 417 -29.49 11.46 15.65
C ASN A 417 -29.92 12.74 16.40
N GLY A 418 -28.97 13.66 16.60
CA GLY A 418 -29.18 14.94 17.26
C GLY A 418 -29.18 14.93 18.81
N GLU A 419 -29.17 13.74 19.42
CA GLU A 419 -29.12 13.58 20.88
C GLU A 419 -27.69 13.29 21.35
N GLU A 420 -27.33 13.79 22.55
CA GLU A 420 -26.07 13.41 23.19
C GLU A 420 -26.02 11.90 23.41
N VAL A 421 -24.84 11.30 23.23
CA VAL A 421 -24.63 9.88 23.42
C VAL A 421 -24.32 9.57 24.89
N PRO A 422 -25.25 8.91 25.62
CA PRO A 422 -24.98 8.42 26.97
C PRO A 422 -23.94 7.29 26.94
N ASP A 423 -23.14 7.18 28.02
CA ASP A 423 -22.07 6.21 28.09
C ASP A 423 -22.57 4.75 28.10
N ASP A 424 -23.74 4.49 28.60
CA ASP A 424 -24.37 3.17 28.69
C ASP A 424 -25.23 2.79 27.47
N LYS A 425 -25.49 3.73 26.55
CA LYS A 425 -26.28 3.45 25.33
C LYS A 425 -25.52 2.47 24.43
N MET A 426 -26.20 1.38 24.06
CA MET A 426 -25.62 0.35 23.19
C MET A 426 -25.81 0.66 21.71
N PHE A 427 -24.76 0.47 20.93
CA PHE A 427 -24.74 0.66 19.49
C PHE A 427 -24.34 -0.64 18.79
N ARG A 428 -24.97 -0.91 17.64
CA ARG A 428 -24.53 -1.91 16.67
C ARG A 428 -23.65 -1.21 15.65
N VAL A 429 -22.35 -1.48 15.71
CA VAL A 429 -21.34 -0.85 14.85
C VAL A 429 -20.89 -1.85 13.80
N GLY A 430 -20.95 -1.45 12.52
CA GLY A 430 -20.42 -2.19 11.39
C GLY A 430 -18.93 -1.87 11.19
N LEU A 431 -18.14 -2.90 10.92
CA LEU A 431 -16.69 -2.83 10.64
C LEU A 431 -16.33 -3.79 9.51
N GLN A 432 -15.38 -3.41 8.68
CA GLN A 432 -14.76 -4.32 7.72
C GLN A 432 -13.91 -5.38 8.46
N HIS A 433 -13.72 -6.54 7.83
CA HIS A 433 -13.05 -7.70 8.43
C HIS A 433 -11.66 -7.37 8.96
N TYR A 434 -10.85 -6.68 8.18
CA TYR A 434 -9.49 -6.28 8.59
C TYR A 434 -9.50 -5.54 9.94
N HIS A 435 -10.34 -4.52 10.09
CA HIS A 435 -10.41 -3.69 11.31
C HIS A 435 -11.04 -4.42 12.48
N PHE A 436 -11.93 -5.37 12.19
CA PHE A 436 -12.47 -6.27 13.20
C PHE A 436 -11.41 -7.23 13.75
N MET A 437 -10.58 -7.82 12.88
CA MET A 437 -9.51 -8.74 13.27
C MET A 437 -8.36 -8.02 14.00
N ASN A 438 -8.07 -6.78 13.61
CA ASN A 438 -7.03 -5.93 14.18
C ASN A 438 -7.60 -4.85 15.11
N PHE A 439 -8.61 -5.20 15.88
CA PHE A 439 -9.40 -4.24 16.66
C PHE A 439 -8.56 -3.42 17.65
N LYS A 440 -7.55 -4.02 18.26
CA LYS A 440 -6.66 -3.34 19.20
C LYS A 440 -5.86 -2.23 18.49
N ASP A 441 -5.31 -2.53 17.34
CA ASP A 441 -4.47 -1.60 16.58
C ASP A 441 -5.33 -0.52 15.91
N SER A 442 -6.53 -0.90 15.45
CA SER A 442 -7.50 0.00 14.83
C SER A 442 -8.17 0.98 15.82
N PHE A 443 -8.45 0.54 17.06
CA PHE A 443 -9.27 1.30 18.01
C PHE A 443 -8.70 1.43 19.42
N GLY A 444 -7.47 0.97 19.67
CA GLY A 444 -6.78 1.11 20.96
C GLY A 444 -7.40 0.30 22.09
N MET A 445 -8.26 -0.67 21.80
CA MET A 445 -8.98 -1.46 22.81
C MET A 445 -8.85 -2.96 22.53
N PRO A 446 -8.70 -3.80 23.55
CA PRO A 446 -8.70 -5.25 23.36
C PRO A 446 -10.09 -5.76 22.96
N THR A 447 -10.12 -6.81 22.13
CA THR A 447 -11.36 -7.41 21.61
C THR A 447 -12.27 -7.95 22.70
N GLU A 448 -11.73 -8.39 23.83
CA GLU A 448 -12.46 -8.89 24.98
C GLU A 448 -13.45 -7.86 25.57
N GLU A 449 -13.19 -6.57 25.37
CA GLU A 449 -14.08 -5.52 25.88
C GLU A 449 -15.45 -5.52 25.19
N PHE A 450 -15.48 -5.65 23.86
CA PHE A 450 -16.77 -5.70 23.17
C PHE A 450 -17.44 -7.07 23.21
N PHE A 451 -16.67 -8.18 23.38
CA PHE A 451 -17.27 -9.50 23.57
C PHE A 451 -18.18 -9.59 24.80
N LYS A 452 -17.92 -8.76 25.83
CA LYS A 452 -18.80 -8.64 27.00
C LYS A 452 -20.20 -8.14 26.65
N ASN A 453 -20.35 -7.41 25.55
CA ASN A 453 -21.62 -6.85 25.08
C ASN A 453 -22.38 -7.79 24.13
N GLY A 454 -21.84 -8.96 23.82
CA GLY A 454 -22.41 -9.97 22.96
C GLY A 454 -21.45 -10.43 21.86
N ARG A 455 -21.79 -11.55 21.24
CA ARG A 455 -20.97 -12.11 20.17
C ARG A 455 -21.06 -11.25 18.91
N PRO A 456 -19.95 -10.98 18.23
CA PRO A 456 -19.94 -10.38 16.89
C PRO A 456 -20.72 -11.23 15.89
N ARG A 457 -21.20 -10.60 14.82
CA ARG A 457 -21.91 -11.28 13.74
C ARG A 457 -21.35 -10.83 12.40
N ILE A 458 -21.17 -11.76 11.48
CA ILE A 458 -20.96 -11.45 10.08
C ILE A 458 -22.31 -11.04 9.50
N LEU A 459 -22.40 -9.85 8.92
CA LEU A 459 -23.60 -9.32 8.29
C LEU A 459 -23.61 -9.56 6.78
N SER A 460 -22.43 -9.49 6.16
CA SER A 460 -22.19 -9.87 4.77
C SER A 460 -20.84 -10.55 4.65
N THR A 461 -20.72 -11.50 3.74
CA THR A 461 -19.46 -12.16 3.37
C THR A 461 -18.71 -11.40 2.29
N SER A 462 -19.36 -10.44 1.62
CA SER A 462 -18.81 -9.60 0.55
C SER A 462 -19.24 -8.16 0.79
N SER A 463 -18.29 -7.28 1.01
CA SER A 463 -18.53 -5.83 1.09
C SER A 463 -18.84 -5.24 -0.29
N ARG A 464 -18.28 -5.82 -1.34
CA ARG A 464 -18.49 -5.42 -2.73
C ARG A 464 -19.93 -5.66 -3.16
N ASP A 465 -20.48 -6.84 -2.90
CA ASP A 465 -21.88 -7.16 -3.22
C ASP A 465 -22.85 -6.18 -2.57
N VAL A 466 -22.58 -5.77 -1.32
CA VAL A 466 -23.40 -4.78 -0.61
C VAL A 466 -23.39 -3.42 -1.33
N LEU A 467 -22.22 -2.98 -1.79
CA LEU A 467 -22.08 -1.72 -2.51
C LEU A 467 -22.75 -1.81 -3.90
N GLU A 468 -22.47 -2.86 -4.66
CA GLU A 468 -23.01 -3.07 -6.01
C GLU A 468 -24.54 -3.15 -5.99
N GLU A 469 -25.11 -3.97 -5.11
CA GLU A 469 -26.57 -4.15 -5.00
C GLU A 469 -27.25 -2.82 -4.61
N TYR A 470 -26.73 -2.10 -3.62
CA TYR A 470 -27.32 -0.83 -3.20
C TYR A 470 -27.21 0.24 -4.29
N LEU A 471 -26.04 0.39 -4.90
CA LEU A 471 -25.82 1.37 -5.96
C LEU A 471 -26.68 1.04 -7.18
N GLY A 472 -26.79 -0.21 -7.57
CA GLY A 472 -27.66 -0.65 -8.65
C GLY A 472 -29.15 -0.38 -8.42
N ALA A 473 -29.59 -0.47 -7.17
CA ALA A 473 -30.97 -0.19 -6.78
C ALA A 473 -31.27 1.32 -6.59
N ASN A 474 -30.27 2.19 -6.48
CA ASN A 474 -30.44 3.60 -6.13
C ASN A 474 -29.78 4.52 -7.14
N GLN A 475 -30.52 5.53 -7.59
CA GLN A 475 -30.05 6.52 -8.57
C GLN A 475 -30.07 7.93 -7.95
N ASN A 476 -29.33 8.85 -8.57
CA ASN A 476 -29.27 10.25 -8.19
C ASN A 476 -28.80 10.48 -6.74
N LEU A 477 -27.89 9.61 -6.29
CA LEU A 477 -27.27 9.73 -4.99
C LEU A 477 -26.44 11.01 -4.91
N ASP A 478 -26.41 11.61 -3.72
CA ASP A 478 -25.64 12.81 -3.43
C ASP A 478 -25.26 12.85 -1.94
N ARG A 479 -24.11 13.40 -1.64
CA ARG A 479 -23.59 13.54 -0.30
C ARG A 479 -22.68 14.78 -0.20
N HIS A 480 -22.84 15.58 0.86
CA HIS A 480 -21.93 16.66 1.22
C HIS A 480 -21.18 16.29 2.50
N ALA A 481 -19.89 16.59 2.54
CA ALA A 481 -19.06 16.40 3.73
C ALA A 481 -19.13 17.59 4.70
N GLY A 482 -18.62 17.41 5.93
CA GLY A 482 -18.44 18.45 6.93
C GLY A 482 -19.57 18.57 7.95
N ASP A 483 -20.44 17.56 8.06
CA ASP A 483 -21.53 17.56 9.02
C ASP A 483 -21.45 16.45 10.09
N ARG A 484 -20.56 15.46 9.91
CA ARG A 484 -20.42 14.29 10.81
C ARG A 484 -19.19 14.34 11.69
N LEU A 485 -18.07 14.76 11.15
CA LEU A 485 -16.83 14.91 11.89
C LEU A 485 -16.19 16.27 11.60
N ILE A 486 -16.15 17.10 12.62
CA ILE A 486 -15.52 18.42 12.60
C ILE A 486 -14.34 18.38 13.56
N VAL A 487 -13.15 18.74 13.08
CA VAL A 487 -11.92 18.83 13.87
C VAL A 487 -11.49 20.30 13.93
N GLU A 488 -11.37 20.84 15.17
CA GLU A 488 -11.02 22.23 15.45
C GLU A 488 -9.65 22.36 16.11
#